data_ff53269f331aec0a178204b25370f92d
#
_entry.id   ff53269f331aec0a178204b25370f92d
#
_cell.length_a   1.000
_cell.length_b   1.000
_cell.length_c   1.000
_cell.angle_alpha   90.00
_cell.angle_beta   90.00
_cell.angle_gamma   90.00
#
_symmetry.space_group_name_H-M   'P 1'
#
loop_
_entity.id
_entity.type
_entity.pdbx_description
1 polymer ?
#
loop_
_entity_poly.entity_id
_entity_poly.type
_entity_poly.pdbx_seq_one_letter_code
_entity_poly.pdbx_strand_id
1 'polypeptide(L)'
;MESGSNRGRPDEAESAAAADAPAPTWSRSTALLRRLVRREAVDAVVDRLRFQIDTFPFGTYQPVSSLPGARATRASGSKTRWEAMKPVLEANGVGSAVDIGACEGYFSLMLAEAGVSAIALEGKPANYRTTLYAVRRSGLTNIGVLALALTPENVEMMPSADCVLCLSIWHHFVRSYGLEGATRMLQSIWAKTGVVMFFDTGETEMTPDYRLPEMKPDPRSWLEDYLSRTCADSRVEHLGVHRAFDPEGGSVERNLFAVLRTT
;
A
#
# COMPACT_ATOMS: atom_id res chain seq x y z
N MET A 1 26.65 40.70 -78.76
CA MET A 1 26.25 39.47 -79.39
C MET A 1 25.55 38.71 -78.32
N GLU A 2 24.22 38.81 -78.32
CA GLU A 2 23.24 37.87 -78.81
C GLU A 2 23.25 36.58 -77.96
N SER A 3 22.21 36.02 -77.47
CA SER A 3 20.77 36.12 -77.71
C SER A 3 20.06 35.46 -76.52
N GLY A 4 19.05 35.97 -76.07
CA GLY A 4 17.71 35.70 -75.81
C GLY A 4 17.21 34.27 -75.95
N SER A 5 16.57 33.76 -74.85
CA SER A 5 15.48 32.79 -74.98
C SER A 5 14.59 32.87 -73.77
N ASN A 6 13.49 33.50 -74.01
CA ASN A 6 12.26 33.50 -73.26
C ASN A 6 11.63 32.11 -73.37
N ARG A 7 11.36 31.42 -72.21
CA ARG A 7 10.39 30.31 -72.17
C ARG A 7 9.43 30.51 -70.99
N GLY A 8 8.17 30.66 -71.43
CA GLY A 8 7.00 30.94 -70.64
C GLY A 8 6.76 29.99 -69.47
N ARG A 9 6.15 30.54 -68.43
CA ARG A 9 5.49 29.82 -67.41
C ARG A 9 4.17 29.26 -67.95
N PRO A 10 3.84 28.00 -67.69
CA PRO A 10 2.47 27.50 -67.83
C PRO A 10 1.68 27.69 -66.52
N ASP A 11 0.55 28.27 -66.68
CA ASP A 11 -0.76 28.15 -66.02
C ASP A 11 -0.85 27.92 -64.49
N GLU A 12 -1.08 29.02 -63.80
CA GLU A 12 -1.67 29.11 -62.45
C GLU A 12 -3.19 28.90 -62.45
N ALA A 13 -3.73 27.89 -63.12
CA ALA A 13 -5.17 27.73 -63.27
C ALA A 13 -5.75 26.39 -62.79
N GLU A 14 -4.98 25.54 -62.11
CA GLU A 14 -5.49 24.22 -61.70
C GLU A 14 -5.35 23.88 -60.20
N SER A 15 -5.09 24.88 -59.33
CA SER A 15 -4.93 24.68 -57.89
C SER A 15 -6.09 25.15 -57.03
N ALA A 16 -7.29 25.49 -57.62
CA ALA A 16 -8.38 26.07 -56.83
C ALA A 16 -9.64 25.20 -56.66
N ALA A 17 -9.58 23.88 -56.98
CA ALA A 17 -10.78 23.02 -56.92
C ALA A 17 -10.70 21.82 -55.95
N ALA A 18 -9.75 21.78 -54.98
CA ALA A 18 -9.61 20.65 -54.02
C ALA A 18 -9.82 21.02 -52.57
N ALA A 19 -10.46 22.18 -52.28
CA ALA A 19 -10.51 22.70 -50.90
C ALA A 19 -11.91 22.72 -50.27
N ASP A 20 -12.89 21.89 -50.69
CA ASP A 20 -14.20 21.87 -49.99
C ASP A 20 -14.91 20.51 -50.10
N ALA A 21 -14.20 19.42 -49.76
CA ALA A 21 -14.86 18.17 -49.48
C ALA A 21 -15.10 18.09 -47.97
N PRO A 22 -16.34 17.97 -47.48
CA PRO A 22 -16.63 17.87 -46.06
C PRO A 22 -15.94 16.61 -45.50
N ALA A 23 -15.13 16.79 -44.45
CA ALA A 23 -14.45 15.68 -43.76
C ALA A 23 -15.51 14.62 -43.39
N PRO A 24 -15.21 13.32 -43.63
CA PRO A 24 -16.18 12.26 -43.45
C PRO A 24 -16.74 12.27 -42.03
N THR A 25 -18.05 12.27 -41.89
CA THR A 25 -18.81 12.36 -40.64
C THR A 25 -18.47 11.25 -39.60
N TRP A 26 -17.83 10.19 -40.05
CA TRP A 26 -17.36 9.10 -39.17
C TRP A 26 -16.11 9.46 -38.34
N SER A 27 -15.36 10.50 -38.66
CA SER A 27 -14.25 10.97 -37.81
C SER A 27 -14.72 11.56 -36.48
N ARG A 28 -15.94 12.12 -36.45
CA ARG A 28 -16.57 12.61 -35.20
C ARG A 28 -17.11 11.47 -34.34
N SER A 29 -17.65 10.43 -34.96
CA SER A 29 -18.17 9.24 -34.27
C SER A 29 -17.07 8.39 -33.66
N THR A 30 -15.91 8.25 -34.31
CA THR A 30 -14.75 7.56 -33.73
C THR A 30 -14.10 8.35 -32.61
N ALA A 31 -14.10 9.68 -32.65
CA ALA A 31 -13.66 10.51 -31.54
C ALA A 31 -14.61 10.44 -30.33
N LEU A 32 -15.92 10.33 -30.58
CA LEU A 32 -16.92 10.15 -29.54
C LEU A 32 -16.86 8.75 -28.90
N LEU A 33 -16.67 7.70 -29.72
CA LEU A 33 -16.44 6.34 -29.25
C LEU A 33 -15.12 6.21 -28.46
N ARG A 34 -14.04 6.87 -28.89
CA ARG A 34 -12.79 6.97 -28.13
C ARG A 34 -12.94 7.75 -26.82
N ARG A 35 -13.87 8.70 -26.75
CA ARG A 35 -14.25 9.41 -25.49
C ARG A 35 -15.12 8.53 -24.57
N LEU A 36 -16.01 7.72 -25.12
CA LEU A 36 -16.91 6.81 -24.37
C LEU A 36 -16.19 5.56 -23.87
N VAL A 37 -15.20 5.06 -24.62
CA VAL A 37 -14.33 3.94 -24.23
C VAL A 37 -12.97 4.51 -23.83
N ARG A 38 -12.95 5.44 -22.90
CA ARG A 38 -11.70 5.77 -22.23
C ARG A 38 -11.20 4.49 -21.56
N ARG A 39 -10.00 4.08 -21.88
CA ARG A 39 -9.30 2.95 -21.26
C ARG A 39 -9.45 3.00 -19.73
N GLU A 40 -9.37 4.19 -19.16
CA GLU A 40 -9.62 4.49 -17.75
C GLU A 40 -11.02 4.08 -17.25
N ALA A 41 -12.07 4.25 -18.06
CA ALA A 41 -13.43 3.85 -17.68
C ALA A 41 -13.60 2.33 -17.71
N VAL A 42 -12.99 1.65 -18.68
CA VAL A 42 -12.95 0.17 -18.72
C VAL A 42 -12.12 -0.37 -17.57
N ASP A 43 -10.97 0.20 -17.31
CA ASP A 43 -10.10 -0.19 -16.19
C ASP A 43 -10.84 -0.01 -14.86
N ALA A 44 -11.56 1.10 -14.67
CA ALA A 44 -12.35 1.35 -13.46
C ALA A 44 -13.50 0.33 -13.27
N VAL A 45 -14.17 -0.09 -14.34
CA VAL A 45 -15.20 -1.14 -14.27
C VAL A 45 -14.58 -2.50 -13.95
N VAL A 46 -13.48 -2.84 -14.61
CA VAL A 46 -12.75 -4.09 -14.38
C VAL A 46 -12.22 -4.15 -12.94
N ASP A 47 -11.62 -3.08 -12.44
CA ASP A 47 -11.13 -2.98 -11.08
C ASP A 47 -12.27 -3.12 -10.05
N ARG A 48 -13.43 -2.51 -10.31
CA ARG A 48 -14.61 -2.66 -9.46
C ARG A 48 -15.13 -4.09 -9.41
N LEU A 49 -15.22 -4.75 -10.57
CA LEU A 49 -15.66 -6.16 -10.63
C LEU A 49 -14.68 -7.08 -9.92
N ARG A 50 -13.38 -6.89 -10.12
CA ARG A 50 -12.34 -7.63 -9.40
C ARG A 50 -12.42 -7.42 -7.90
N PHE A 51 -12.58 -6.18 -7.46
CA PHE A 51 -12.77 -5.86 -6.05
C PHE A 51 -13.97 -6.61 -5.45
N GLN A 52 -15.12 -6.62 -6.14
CA GLN A 52 -16.30 -7.38 -5.69
C GLN A 52 -16.01 -8.88 -5.59
N ILE A 53 -15.30 -9.46 -6.54
CA ILE A 53 -14.91 -10.87 -6.52
C ILE A 53 -13.93 -11.16 -5.39
N ASP A 54 -12.89 -10.33 -5.22
CA ASP A 54 -11.84 -10.53 -4.23
C ASP A 54 -12.34 -10.36 -2.78
N THR A 55 -13.41 -9.59 -2.58
CA THR A 55 -14.00 -9.35 -1.25
C THR A 55 -15.26 -10.18 -0.96
N PHE A 56 -15.80 -10.90 -1.94
CA PHE A 56 -16.96 -11.77 -1.73
C PHE A 56 -16.56 -13.12 -1.10
N PRO A 57 -17.35 -13.66 -0.15
CA PRO A 57 -18.53 -13.08 0.52
C PRO A 57 -18.21 -12.29 1.78
N PHE A 58 -16.96 -12.20 2.17
CA PHE A 58 -16.54 -11.78 3.53
C PHE A 58 -16.33 -10.27 3.70
N GLY A 59 -16.43 -9.47 2.64
CA GLY A 59 -16.14 -8.03 2.70
C GLY A 59 -14.66 -7.73 2.96
N THR A 60 -14.35 -6.50 3.39
CA THR A 60 -12.99 -6.07 3.73
C THR A 60 -12.66 -6.33 5.20
N TYR A 61 -11.40 -6.61 5.48
CA TYR A 61 -10.87 -6.74 6.85
C TYR A 61 -10.65 -5.35 7.47
N GLN A 62 -10.18 -4.38 6.67
CA GLN A 62 -9.89 -3.01 7.11
C GLN A 62 -11.00 -2.04 6.65
N PRO A 63 -11.25 -0.94 7.39
CA PRO A 63 -12.28 0.07 7.04
C PRO A 63 -11.75 1.05 5.99
N VAL A 64 -11.63 0.64 4.74
CA VAL A 64 -11.07 1.48 3.66
C VAL A 64 -12.11 2.49 3.18
N SER A 65 -11.94 3.78 3.53
CA SER A 65 -12.90 4.86 3.28
C SER A 65 -13.11 5.17 1.79
N SER A 66 -12.09 5.00 0.96
CA SER A 66 -12.17 5.24 -0.48
C SER A 66 -12.98 4.20 -1.26
N LEU A 67 -13.40 3.10 -0.61
CA LEU A 67 -14.18 2.04 -1.23
C LEU A 67 -15.67 2.16 -0.87
N PRO A 68 -16.56 2.59 -1.80
CA PRO A 68 -17.96 2.72 -1.52
C PRO A 68 -18.59 1.35 -1.18
N GLY A 69 -19.25 1.28 -0.03
CA GLY A 69 -19.90 0.05 0.45
C GLY A 69 -18.94 -0.96 1.09
N ALA A 70 -17.64 -0.68 1.16
CA ALA A 70 -16.71 -1.47 1.94
C ALA A 70 -16.94 -1.22 3.42
N ARG A 71 -17.77 -2.05 4.04
CA ARG A 71 -17.87 -2.12 5.50
C ARG A 71 -16.86 -3.15 5.95
N ALA A 72 -15.93 -2.74 6.83
CA ALA A 72 -15.11 -3.71 7.53
C ALA A 72 -16.04 -4.68 8.26
N THR A 73 -16.09 -5.91 7.79
CA THR A 73 -16.94 -6.96 8.38
C THR A 73 -16.27 -7.60 9.59
N ARG A 74 -14.99 -7.27 9.80
CA ARG A 74 -14.17 -7.81 10.88
C ARG A 74 -13.64 -6.67 11.76
N ALA A 75 -13.64 -6.88 13.06
CA ALA A 75 -13.07 -5.92 13.99
C ALA A 75 -11.54 -5.97 13.89
N SER A 76 -10.94 -5.02 13.21
CA SER A 76 -9.49 -5.00 13.00
C SER A 76 -8.73 -4.06 13.93
N GLY A 77 -9.43 -3.21 14.71
CA GLY A 77 -8.80 -2.17 15.52
C GLY A 77 -7.96 -1.16 14.74
N SER A 78 -8.11 -1.11 13.42
CA SER A 78 -7.30 -0.25 12.55
C SER A 78 -7.39 1.22 12.93
N LYS A 79 -8.60 1.70 13.25
CA LYS A 79 -8.83 3.10 13.61
C LYS A 79 -8.13 3.48 14.91
N THR A 80 -8.28 2.70 15.97
CA THR A 80 -7.66 3.01 17.26
C THR A 80 -6.15 2.89 17.23
N ARG A 81 -5.59 1.95 16.44
CA ARG A 81 -4.16 1.87 16.18
C ARG A 81 -3.65 3.11 15.44
N TRP A 82 -4.36 3.57 14.42
CA TRP A 82 -4.01 4.80 13.72
C TRP A 82 -4.01 6.02 14.64
N GLU A 83 -5.05 6.16 15.47
CA GLU A 83 -5.17 7.24 16.45
C GLU A 83 -4.00 7.24 17.47
N ALA A 84 -3.48 6.06 17.82
CA ALA A 84 -2.32 5.94 18.70
C ALA A 84 -0.99 6.24 17.99
N MET A 85 -0.86 5.85 16.71
CA MET A 85 0.37 6.05 15.91
C MET A 85 0.55 7.50 15.42
N LYS A 86 -0.55 8.15 15.02
CA LYS A 86 -0.52 9.47 14.39
C LYS A 86 0.25 10.53 15.19
N PRO A 87 0.04 10.70 16.51
CA PRO A 87 0.81 11.68 17.30
C PRO A 87 2.32 11.41 17.30
N VAL A 88 2.72 10.13 17.27
CA VAL A 88 4.14 9.74 17.21
C VAL A 88 4.75 10.12 15.85
N LEU A 89 4.02 9.90 14.76
CA LEU A 89 4.46 10.33 13.41
C LEU A 89 4.67 11.84 13.34
N GLU A 90 3.69 12.61 13.84
CA GLU A 90 3.71 14.09 13.84
C GLU A 90 4.84 14.63 14.70
N ALA A 91 5.03 14.11 15.92
CA ALA A 91 6.07 14.54 16.85
C ALA A 91 7.50 14.28 16.34
N ASN A 92 7.68 13.30 15.46
CA ASN A 92 8.99 12.91 14.94
C ASN A 92 9.21 13.33 13.48
N GLY A 93 8.34 14.15 12.89
CA GLY A 93 8.51 14.73 11.56
C GLY A 93 8.64 13.69 10.44
N VAL A 94 7.90 12.56 10.52
CA VAL A 94 7.95 11.48 9.54
C VAL A 94 7.43 11.95 8.19
N GLY A 95 8.27 11.86 7.14
CA GLY A 95 7.93 12.25 5.76
C GLY A 95 7.74 11.08 4.81
N SER A 96 8.27 9.90 5.15
CA SER A 96 8.21 8.69 4.32
C SER A 96 7.87 7.44 5.13
N ALA A 97 7.14 6.49 4.53
CA ALA A 97 6.76 5.26 5.21
C ALA A 97 6.70 4.04 4.28
N VAL A 98 7.00 2.88 4.84
CA VAL A 98 6.73 1.56 4.23
C VAL A 98 5.75 0.79 5.10
N ASP A 99 4.67 0.30 4.50
CA ASP A 99 3.65 -0.52 5.15
C ASP A 99 3.79 -1.97 4.69
N ILE A 100 4.29 -2.85 5.57
CA ILE A 100 4.59 -4.25 5.26
C ILE A 100 3.34 -5.11 5.47
N GLY A 101 2.88 -5.79 4.42
CA GLY A 101 1.65 -6.57 4.46
C GLY A 101 0.42 -5.65 4.57
N ALA A 102 0.35 -4.64 3.71
CA ALA A 102 -0.63 -3.56 3.78
C ALA A 102 -2.11 -4.02 3.76
N CYS A 103 -2.37 -5.28 3.43
CA CYS A 103 -3.71 -5.88 3.34
C CYS A 103 -4.58 -5.13 2.33
N GLU A 104 -5.65 -4.44 2.78
CA GLU A 104 -6.47 -3.59 1.90
C GLU A 104 -6.01 -2.12 1.84
N GLY A 105 -4.87 -1.80 2.48
CA GLY A 105 -4.20 -0.50 2.36
C GLY A 105 -4.70 0.59 3.29
N TYR A 106 -5.43 0.27 4.36
CA TYR A 106 -5.95 1.27 5.29
C TYR A 106 -4.85 2.19 5.84
N PHE A 107 -3.79 1.62 6.42
CA PHE A 107 -2.72 2.42 7.04
C PHE A 107 -1.92 3.19 5.99
N SER A 108 -1.64 2.59 4.84
CA SER A 108 -0.96 3.27 3.74
C SER A 108 -1.74 4.50 3.26
N LEU A 109 -3.08 4.41 3.17
CA LEU A 109 -3.95 5.53 2.81
C LEU A 109 -3.96 6.60 3.90
N MET A 110 -4.07 6.20 5.17
CA MET A 110 -4.04 7.14 6.31
C MET A 110 -2.71 7.90 6.41
N LEU A 111 -1.58 7.24 6.13
CA LEU A 111 -0.26 7.89 6.02
C LEU A 111 -0.25 8.93 4.90
N ALA A 112 -0.74 8.56 3.72
CA ALA A 112 -0.78 9.45 2.57
C ALA A 112 -1.72 10.64 2.78
N GLU A 113 -2.89 10.45 3.41
CA GLU A 113 -3.81 11.52 3.83
C GLU A 113 -3.18 12.47 4.85
N ALA A 114 -2.28 11.96 5.71
CA ALA A 114 -1.51 12.76 6.65
C ALA A 114 -0.30 13.47 6.01
N GLY A 115 -0.10 13.36 4.69
CA GLY A 115 0.99 14.00 3.95
C GLY A 115 2.30 13.19 3.91
N VAL A 116 2.32 11.98 4.45
CA VAL A 116 3.48 11.09 4.43
C VAL A 116 3.53 10.35 3.08
N SER A 117 4.69 10.31 2.43
CA SER A 117 4.88 9.51 1.21
C SER A 117 4.94 8.03 1.58
N ALA A 118 3.98 7.23 1.11
CA ALA A 118 3.81 5.85 1.53
C ALA A 118 4.09 4.83 0.42
N ILE A 119 4.68 3.69 0.77
CA ILE A 119 4.78 2.51 -0.08
C ILE A 119 4.12 1.34 0.62
N ALA A 120 3.03 0.83 0.04
CA ALA A 120 2.36 -0.37 0.48
C ALA A 120 3.02 -1.61 -0.15
N LEU A 121 3.53 -2.53 0.66
CA LEU A 121 4.01 -3.83 0.22
C LEU A 121 2.95 -4.89 0.54
N GLU A 122 2.46 -5.60 -0.47
CA GLU A 122 1.46 -6.64 -0.27
C GLU A 122 1.73 -7.85 -1.16
N GLY A 123 1.91 -9.01 -0.53
CA GLY A 123 2.26 -10.25 -1.23
C GLY A 123 1.07 -11.06 -1.71
N LYS A 124 -0.11 -10.88 -1.09
CA LYS A 124 -1.31 -11.65 -1.45
C LYS A 124 -2.03 -10.99 -2.63
N PRO A 125 -2.16 -11.66 -3.79
CA PRO A 125 -2.68 -11.03 -5.01
C PRO A 125 -4.05 -10.35 -4.86
N ALA A 126 -4.99 -10.94 -4.10
CA ALA A 126 -6.29 -10.35 -3.87
C ALA A 126 -6.20 -9.04 -3.08
N ASN A 127 -5.44 -9.03 -1.98
CA ASN A 127 -5.22 -7.83 -1.17
C ASN A 127 -4.49 -6.75 -1.96
N TYR A 128 -3.43 -7.11 -2.71
CA TYR A 128 -2.72 -6.18 -3.60
C TYR A 128 -3.68 -5.48 -4.57
N ARG A 129 -4.56 -6.23 -5.25
CA ARG A 129 -5.54 -5.64 -6.17
C ARG A 129 -6.53 -4.72 -5.45
N THR A 130 -6.98 -5.12 -4.25
CA THR A 130 -7.87 -4.30 -3.41
C THR A 130 -7.18 -3.00 -2.99
N THR A 131 -5.94 -3.07 -2.50
CA THR A 131 -5.13 -1.89 -2.14
C THR A 131 -4.93 -0.97 -3.34
N LEU A 132 -4.53 -1.52 -4.49
CA LEU A 132 -4.34 -0.74 -5.72
C LEU A 132 -5.64 -0.04 -6.17
N TYR A 133 -6.78 -0.74 -6.05
CA TYR A 133 -8.08 -0.16 -6.35
C TYR A 133 -8.45 0.97 -5.37
N ALA A 134 -8.21 0.76 -4.07
CA ALA A 134 -8.45 1.77 -3.04
C ALA A 134 -7.61 3.04 -3.27
N VAL A 135 -6.31 2.87 -3.58
CA VAL A 135 -5.38 3.97 -3.88
C VAL A 135 -5.82 4.74 -5.12
N ARG A 136 -6.15 4.07 -6.22
CA ARG A 136 -6.65 4.74 -7.44
C ARG A 136 -7.91 5.56 -7.19
N ARG A 137 -8.78 5.08 -6.31
CA ARG A 137 -10.02 5.79 -5.95
C ARG A 137 -9.83 6.94 -4.98
N SER A 138 -8.79 6.91 -4.16
CA SER A 138 -8.51 8.00 -3.21
C SER A 138 -8.09 9.30 -3.91
N GLY A 139 -7.51 9.20 -5.11
CA GLY A 139 -6.93 10.34 -5.83
C GLY A 139 -5.61 10.84 -5.23
N LEU A 140 -5.07 10.16 -4.21
CA LEU A 140 -3.79 10.50 -3.60
C LEU A 140 -2.64 10.16 -4.56
N THR A 141 -1.61 11.02 -4.61
CA THR A 141 -0.46 10.88 -5.51
C THR A 141 0.85 10.53 -4.78
N ASN A 142 0.84 10.57 -3.44
CA ASN A 142 1.98 10.29 -2.57
C ASN A 142 1.95 8.85 -2.00
N ILE A 143 1.38 7.91 -2.73
CA ILE A 143 1.29 6.50 -2.33
C ILE A 143 1.56 5.57 -3.52
N GLY A 144 2.46 4.61 -3.33
CA GLY A 144 2.74 3.51 -4.25
C GLY A 144 2.30 2.16 -3.69
N VAL A 145 2.01 1.20 -4.57
CA VAL A 145 1.66 -0.18 -4.17
C VAL A 145 2.53 -1.16 -4.93
N LEU A 146 3.24 -2.02 -4.22
CA LEU A 146 4.10 -3.05 -4.78
C LEU A 146 3.58 -4.45 -4.43
N ALA A 147 3.48 -5.31 -5.44
CA ALA A 147 3.19 -6.73 -5.27
C ALA A 147 4.45 -7.45 -4.76
N LEU A 148 4.69 -7.41 -3.45
CA LEU A 148 5.89 -7.97 -2.84
C LEU A 148 5.55 -8.62 -1.49
N ALA A 149 5.82 -9.92 -1.37
CA ALA A 149 5.91 -10.61 -0.09
C ALA A 149 7.36 -10.60 0.39
N LEU A 150 7.62 -10.09 1.59
CA LEU A 150 8.96 -10.12 2.16
C LEU A 150 9.32 -11.54 2.61
N THR A 151 10.53 -11.94 2.24
CA THR A 151 11.17 -13.21 2.62
C THR A 151 12.60 -12.93 3.11
N PRO A 152 13.29 -13.88 3.75
CA PRO A 152 14.70 -13.71 4.11
C PRO A 152 15.60 -13.35 2.93
N GLU A 153 15.26 -13.81 1.71
CA GLU A 153 16.08 -13.62 0.51
C GLU A 153 15.89 -12.23 -0.11
N ASN A 154 14.74 -11.57 0.16
CA ASN A 154 14.41 -10.30 -0.49
C ASN A 154 14.17 -9.12 0.48
N VAL A 155 14.21 -9.34 1.79
CA VAL A 155 13.95 -8.27 2.78
C VAL A 155 14.88 -7.06 2.60
N GLU A 156 16.09 -7.29 2.13
CA GLU A 156 17.07 -6.23 1.84
C GLU A 156 16.67 -5.35 0.63
N MET A 157 15.76 -5.81 -0.21
CA MET A 157 15.22 -5.03 -1.33
C MET A 157 14.15 -4.01 -0.89
N MET A 158 13.68 -4.11 0.35
CA MET A 158 12.74 -3.14 0.91
C MET A 158 13.37 -1.74 0.91
N PRO A 159 12.67 -0.70 0.43
CA PRO A 159 13.20 0.66 0.49
C PRO A 159 13.34 1.14 1.94
N SER A 160 14.33 1.99 2.19
CA SER A 160 14.43 2.70 3.47
C SER A 160 13.39 3.81 3.55
N ALA A 161 12.86 4.05 4.74
CA ALA A 161 11.90 5.12 5.02
C ALA A 161 12.05 5.61 6.46
N ASP A 162 11.51 6.80 6.76
CA ASP A 162 11.49 7.30 8.14
C ASP A 162 10.66 6.38 9.05
N CYS A 163 9.55 5.88 8.53
CA CYS A 163 8.64 5.00 9.25
C CYS A 163 8.48 3.64 8.56
N VAL A 164 8.40 2.58 9.35
CA VAL A 164 8.00 1.26 8.87
C VAL A 164 6.81 0.75 9.71
N LEU A 165 5.77 0.28 9.04
CA LEU A 165 4.68 -0.44 9.68
C LEU A 165 4.93 -1.95 9.56
N CYS A 166 5.12 -2.61 10.69
CA CYS A 166 5.23 -4.06 10.82
C CYS A 166 4.05 -4.57 11.67
N LEU A 167 2.84 -4.38 11.13
CA LEU A 167 1.59 -4.62 11.85
C LEU A 167 0.98 -5.96 11.46
N SER A 168 0.79 -6.83 12.44
CA SER A 168 0.17 -8.16 12.28
C SER A 168 0.85 -9.03 11.22
N ILE A 169 2.16 -8.90 11.05
CA ILE A 169 2.95 -9.62 10.03
C ILE A 169 4.04 -10.51 10.64
N TRP A 170 4.67 -10.12 11.76
CA TRP A 170 5.81 -10.83 12.33
C TRP A 170 5.49 -12.29 12.69
N HIS A 171 4.29 -12.60 13.22
CA HIS A 171 3.88 -13.96 13.49
C HIS A 171 3.83 -14.85 12.23
N HIS A 172 3.58 -14.27 11.06
CA HIS A 172 3.69 -14.99 9.78
C HIS A 172 5.15 -15.29 9.41
N PHE A 173 6.08 -14.39 9.74
CA PHE A 173 7.52 -14.66 9.57
C PHE A 173 7.97 -15.79 10.49
N VAL A 174 7.54 -15.78 11.77
CA VAL A 174 7.83 -16.87 12.70
C VAL A 174 7.27 -18.20 12.19
N ARG A 175 6.02 -18.23 11.74
CA ARG A 175 5.39 -19.43 11.18
C ARG A 175 6.18 -19.99 9.98
N SER A 176 6.66 -19.11 9.10
CA SER A 176 7.30 -19.52 7.84
C SER A 176 8.79 -19.82 8.00
N TYR A 177 9.50 -19.07 8.84
CA TYR A 177 10.96 -19.08 8.90
C TYR A 177 11.52 -19.39 10.30
N GLY A 178 10.65 -19.69 11.28
CA GLY A 178 11.02 -19.86 12.69
C GLY A 178 11.39 -18.54 13.35
N LEU A 179 11.53 -18.56 14.68
CA LEU A 179 11.82 -17.36 15.47
C LEU A 179 13.15 -16.70 15.05
N GLU A 180 14.19 -17.48 14.82
CA GLU A 180 15.50 -16.97 14.40
C GLU A 180 15.45 -16.30 13.03
N GLY A 181 14.75 -16.90 12.05
CA GLY A 181 14.55 -16.31 10.73
C GLY A 181 13.75 -15.02 10.79
N ALA A 182 12.64 -14.99 11.56
CA ALA A 182 11.85 -13.81 11.79
C ALA A 182 12.62 -12.69 12.50
N THR A 183 13.52 -13.05 13.44
CA THR A 183 14.38 -12.08 14.13
C THR A 183 15.37 -11.44 13.16
N ARG A 184 16.03 -12.22 12.30
CA ARG A 184 16.92 -11.67 11.27
C ARG A 184 16.16 -10.74 10.30
N MET A 185 14.97 -11.15 9.86
CA MET A 185 14.13 -10.29 9.02
C MET A 185 13.77 -8.97 9.73
N LEU A 186 13.40 -9.03 11.01
CA LEU A 186 13.09 -7.83 11.79
C LEU A 186 14.29 -6.91 11.93
N GLN A 187 15.51 -7.46 12.11
CA GLN A 187 16.77 -6.70 12.12
C GLN A 187 17.02 -5.99 10.79
N SER A 188 16.81 -6.68 9.65
CA SER A 188 16.91 -6.07 8.32
C SER A 188 15.86 -4.98 8.11
N ILE A 189 14.62 -5.19 8.55
CA ILE A 189 13.55 -4.19 8.52
C ILE A 189 13.93 -2.97 9.37
N TRP A 190 14.44 -3.21 10.59
CA TRP A 190 14.91 -2.13 11.47
C TRP A 190 16.07 -1.34 10.85
N ALA A 191 17.00 -1.99 10.19
CA ALA A 191 18.11 -1.32 9.49
C ALA A 191 17.64 -0.37 8.37
N LYS A 192 16.45 -0.59 7.80
CA LYS A 192 15.80 0.24 6.79
C LYS A 192 14.89 1.33 7.39
N THR A 193 14.70 1.35 8.70
CA THR A 193 13.86 2.29 9.42
C THR A 193 14.69 3.49 9.88
N GLY A 194 14.34 4.70 9.42
CA GLY A 194 15.08 5.92 9.74
C GLY A 194 14.73 6.52 11.11
N VAL A 195 13.45 6.48 11.49
CA VAL A 195 12.94 7.19 12.68
C VAL A 195 12.14 6.27 13.60
N VAL A 196 11.08 5.64 13.09
CA VAL A 196 10.16 4.83 13.91
C VAL A 196 9.67 3.59 13.17
N MET A 197 9.60 2.48 13.87
CA MET A 197 8.85 1.31 13.44
C MET A 197 7.65 1.10 14.38
N PHE A 198 6.45 1.01 13.80
CA PHE A 198 5.28 0.56 14.56
C PHE A 198 5.15 -0.96 14.43
N PHE A 199 4.96 -1.60 15.56
CA PHE A 199 4.95 -3.05 15.66
C PHE A 199 3.76 -3.55 16.45
N ASP A 200 3.04 -4.50 15.89
CA ASP A 200 2.15 -5.41 16.60
C ASP A 200 2.23 -6.81 16.00
N THR A 201 1.79 -7.81 16.74
CA THR A 201 1.80 -9.19 16.28
C THR A 201 0.70 -10.02 16.94
N GLY A 202 0.47 -11.22 16.42
CA GLY A 202 -0.27 -12.25 17.15
C GLY A 202 0.46 -12.62 18.43
N GLU A 203 -0.30 -12.86 19.48
CA GLU A 203 0.18 -13.14 20.82
C GLU A 203 -0.30 -14.54 21.28
N THR A 204 -0.80 -14.65 22.50
CA THR A 204 -1.22 -15.95 23.10
C THR A 204 -2.45 -16.57 22.45
N GLU A 205 -3.23 -15.79 21.71
CA GLU A 205 -4.41 -16.25 20.99
C GLU A 205 -4.09 -17.04 19.72
N MET A 206 -2.84 -17.00 19.27
CA MET A 206 -2.44 -17.66 18.02
C MET A 206 -2.39 -19.17 18.19
N THR A 207 -2.82 -19.88 17.17
CA THR A 207 -2.81 -21.35 17.16
C THR A 207 -1.37 -21.92 17.16
N PRO A 208 -1.14 -23.13 17.67
CA PRO A 208 0.20 -23.72 17.82
C PRO A 208 1.00 -23.85 16.51
N ASP A 209 0.35 -23.86 15.35
CA ASP A 209 1.00 -23.95 14.05
C ASP A 209 1.79 -22.67 13.68
N TYR A 210 1.55 -21.55 14.38
CA TYR A 210 2.37 -20.36 14.26
C TYR A 210 3.73 -20.49 14.95
N ARG A 211 3.90 -21.44 15.87
CA ARG A 211 5.15 -21.71 16.59
C ARG A 211 5.72 -20.48 17.27
N LEU A 212 4.84 -19.62 17.79
CA LEU A 212 5.26 -18.44 18.52
C LEU A 212 6.00 -18.87 19.81
N PRO A 213 6.98 -18.07 20.27
CA PRO A 213 7.62 -18.30 21.55
C PRO A 213 6.61 -18.12 22.68
N GLU A 214 6.89 -18.76 23.80
CA GLU A 214 6.13 -18.52 25.03
C GLU A 214 6.48 -17.13 25.56
N MET A 215 5.50 -16.21 25.45
CA MET A 215 5.71 -14.80 25.82
C MET A 215 5.53 -14.61 27.35
N LYS A 216 6.56 -14.94 28.12
CA LYS A 216 6.56 -14.82 29.59
C LYS A 216 7.35 -13.59 30.07
N PRO A 217 6.93 -12.95 31.19
CA PRO A 217 5.80 -13.31 32.05
C PRO A 217 4.44 -12.98 31.41
N ASP A 218 4.38 -12.06 30.47
CA ASP A 218 3.23 -11.63 29.69
C ASP A 218 3.68 -11.13 28.32
N PRO A 219 2.77 -11.06 27.30
CA PRO A 219 3.14 -10.66 25.94
C PRO A 219 3.75 -9.27 25.87
N ARG A 220 3.24 -8.30 26.62
CA ARG A 220 3.76 -6.92 26.61
C ARG A 220 5.23 -6.90 27.04
N SER A 221 5.53 -7.40 28.22
CA SER A 221 6.89 -7.38 28.78
C SER A 221 7.87 -8.16 27.89
N TRP A 222 7.43 -9.31 27.35
CA TRP A 222 8.24 -10.12 26.46
C TRP A 222 8.55 -9.38 25.15
N LEU A 223 7.55 -8.73 24.54
CA LEU A 223 7.72 -8.00 23.28
C LEU A 223 8.56 -6.74 23.47
N GLU A 224 8.39 -6.00 24.57
CA GLU A 224 9.25 -4.85 24.91
C GLU A 224 10.74 -5.26 24.97
N ASP A 225 11.04 -6.34 25.68
CA ASP A 225 12.40 -6.87 25.81
C ASP A 225 12.91 -7.43 24.47
N TYR A 226 12.08 -8.17 23.75
CA TYR A 226 12.43 -8.71 22.42
C TYR A 226 12.76 -7.60 21.41
N LEU A 227 11.92 -6.58 21.33
CA LEU A 227 12.13 -5.44 20.41
C LEU A 227 13.37 -4.63 20.80
N SER A 228 13.59 -4.38 22.09
CA SER A 228 14.78 -3.65 22.58
C SER A 228 16.09 -4.39 22.26
N ARG A 229 16.11 -5.72 22.32
CA ARG A 229 17.28 -6.52 21.96
C ARG A 229 17.46 -6.69 20.46
N THR A 230 16.37 -6.71 19.70
CA THR A 230 16.41 -6.97 18.26
C THR A 230 16.69 -5.70 17.45
N CYS A 231 16.17 -4.58 17.89
CA CYS A 231 16.29 -3.28 17.25
C CYS A 231 17.37 -2.45 17.96
N ALA A 232 18.61 -2.56 17.53
CA ALA A 232 19.71 -1.82 18.14
C ALA A 232 19.49 -0.30 18.08
N ASP A 233 20.02 0.40 19.08
CA ASP A 233 19.89 1.86 19.19
C ASP A 233 18.44 2.35 19.12
N SER A 234 17.58 1.69 19.90
CA SER A 234 16.15 2.01 19.94
C SER A 234 15.64 2.27 21.36
N ARG A 235 14.53 3.00 21.41
CA ARG A 235 13.65 3.14 22.56
C ARG A 235 12.29 2.57 22.19
N VAL A 236 11.79 1.63 22.98
CA VAL A 236 10.49 1.00 22.78
C VAL A 236 9.45 1.69 23.65
N GLU A 237 8.36 2.12 23.04
CA GLU A 237 7.21 2.72 23.71
C GLU A 237 5.96 1.88 23.48
N HIS A 238 5.25 1.53 24.53
CA HIS A 238 3.96 0.86 24.45
C HIS A 238 2.84 1.87 24.18
N LEU A 239 2.15 1.72 23.05
CA LEU A 239 1.07 2.62 22.61
C LEU A 239 -0.33 2.13 22.99
N GLY A 240 -0.41 1.14 23.86
CA GLY A 240 -1.68 0.60 24.34
C GLY A 240 -2.03 -0.76 23.74
N VAL A 241 -3.21 -1.23 24.12
CA VAL A 241 -3.79 -2.50 23.70
C VAL A 241 -4.93 -2.21 22.74
N HIS A 242 -4.93 -2.87 21.60
CA HIS A 242 -5.89 -2.62 20.54
C HIS A 242 -6.57 -3.89 20.07
N ARG A 243 -7.84 -3.75 19.73
CA ARG A 243 -8.62 -4.86 19.20
C ARG A 243 -7.98 -5.42 17.93
N ALA A 244 -7.92 -6.73 17.82
CA ALA A 244 -7.41 -7.45 16.66
C ALA A 244 -8.46 -8.45 16.15
N PHE A 245 -8.22 -8.96 14.94
CA PHE A 245 -9.08 -9.97 14.35
C PHE A 245 -8.84 -11.33 15.00
N ASP A 246 -9.95 -11.97 15.38
CA ASP A 246 -9.98 -13.36 15.79
C ASP A 246 -10.70 -14.17 14.70
N PRO A 247 -10.06 -15.20 14.11
CA PRO A 247 -10.68 -16.08 13.13
C PRO A 247 -11.92 -16.82 13.65
N GLU A 248 -11.99 -17.05 14.95
CA GLU A 248 -13.10 -17.75 15.61
C GLU A 248 -14.25 -16.81 15.99
N GLY A 249 -14.14 -15.53 15.65
CA GLY A 249 -15.19 -14.53 15.87
C GLY A 249 -15.21 -13.91 17.28
N GLY A 250 -14.18 -14.17 18.08
CA GLY A 250 -13.97 -13.56 19.37
C GLY A 250 -13.47 -12.13 19.31
N SER A 251 -13.17 -11.55 20.44
CA SER A 251 -12.48 -10.29 20.60
C SER A 251 -11.13 -10.57 21.22
N VAL A 252 -10.08 -10.47 20.39
CA VAL A 252 -8.69 -10.50 20.86
C VAL A 252 -8.12 -9.10 20.87
N GLU A 253 -7.18 -8.89 21.76
CA GLU A 253 -6.47 -7.63 21.93
C GLU A 253 -4.98 -7.89 21.81
N ARG A 254 -4.27 -6.95 21.19
CA ARG A 254 -2.81 -7.01 20.96
C ARG A 254 -2.14 -5.73 21.37
N ASN A 255 -0.93 -5.87 21.85
CA ASN A 255 -0.09 -4.75 22.22
C ASN A 255 0.46 -4.07 20.97
N LEU A 256 0.39 -2.74 20.93
CA LEU A 256 1.00 -1.91 19.89
C LEU A 256 2.21 -1.18 20.46
N PHE A 257 3.29 -1.18 19.72
CA PHE A 257 4.54 -0.53 20.10
C PHE A 257 5.01 0.47 19.04
N ALA A 258 5.65 1.54 19.49
CA ALA A 258 6.54 2.37 18.70
C ALA A 258 7.99 2.05 19.09
N VAL A 259 8.78 1.63 18.12
CA VAL A 259 10.23 1.43 18.26
C VAL A 259 10.89 2.64 17.62
N LEU A 260 11.42 3.53 18.43
CA LEU A 260 12.00 4.80 18.00
C LEU A 260 13.52 4.70 17.98
N ARG A 261 14.14 5.21 16.91
CA ARG A 261 15.59 5.27 16.84
C ARG A 261 16.11 6.30 17.85
N THR A 262 17.11 5.89 18.64
CA THR A 262 17.87 6.81 19.48
C THR A 262 19.01 7.36 18.65
N THR A 263 19.12 8.70 18.58
CA THR A 263 20.21 9.40 17.89
C THR A 263 21.53 9.27 18.63
#